data_9b24864bd207cfc38cbce90415908d6a
#
_entry.id   9b24864bd207cfc38cbce90415908d6a
#
_cell.length_a   1.000
_cell.length_b   1.000
_cell.length_c   1.000
_cell.angle_alpha   90.00
_cell.angle_beta   90.00
_cell.angle_gamma   90.00
#
_symmetry.space_group_name_H-M   'P 1'
#
loop_
_entity.id
_entity.type
_entity.pdbx_description
1 polymer ?
#
loop_
_entity_poly.entity_id
_entity_poly.type
_entity_poly.pdbx_seq_one_letter_code
_entity_poly.pdbx_strand_id
1 'polypeptide(L)'
;MRLTVIGSSPAWPNPGGACSGYLVDGRLLLDCGSGVLAKLRQREPWPSVEAIAITHLHLDHWGDLIPWVWGSLYGPGAEAPRVQLWLPPGARDELRPVLDLLGSEDMLDRAFDVSEYESRVPFTAAGLRVTAFPVVHYDMKAHSFRVEGDRVLAYSGDSGPCQALGELARDADLLVCEATLQSSAADGPTRGHLTPEEAEDAAAAGRAKRILLTHRPDERSAPEGMELAYDGLELDF
;
A
#
# COMPACT_ATOMS: atom_id res chain seq x y z
N MET A 1 17.43 -2.58 4.59
CA MET A 1 16.18 -2.08 3.97
C MET A 1 15.57 -1.03 4.90
N ARG A 2 15.11 0.07 4.34
CA ARG A 2 14.44 1.15 5.08
C ARG A 2 12.99 1.27 4.64
N LEU A 3 12.07 1.42 5.59
CA LEU A 3 10.68 1.79 5.37
C LEU A 3 10.46 3.24 5.80
N THR A 4 9.82 4.05 4.97
CA THR A 4 9.26 5.34 5.35
C THR A 4 7.74 5.28 5.18
N VAL A 5 7.00 5.48 6.25
CA VAL A 5 5.54 5.58 6.23
C VAL A 5 5.18 6.98 5.73
N ILE A 6 4.61 7.08 4.54
CA ILE A 6 4.16 8.35 3.97
C ILE A 6 2.72 8.64 4.40
N GLY A 7 1.90 7.60 4.46
CA GLY A 7 0.53 7.64 4.93
C GLY A 7 0.13 6.33 5.57
N SER A 8 -0.59 6.41 6.68
CA SER A 8 -1.01 5.26 7.51
C SER A 8 -2.48 5.27 7.89
N SER A 9 -3.23 6.27 7.41
CA SER A 9 -4.64 6.43 7.70
C SER A 9 -5.49 5.40 6.96
N PRO A 10 -6.68 5.07 7.49
CA PRO A 10 -7.67 4.24 6.79
C PRO A 10 -8.36 5.01 5.65
N ALA A 11 -9.44 4.47 5.11
CA ALA A 11 -10.19 5.04 3.98
C ALA A 11 -10.64 6.51 4.18
N TRP A 12 -10.81 6.95 5.42
CA TRP A 12 -10.90 8.37 5.77
C TRP A 12 -9.60 8.81 6.46
N PRO A 13 -8.91 9.83 5.93
CA PRO A 13 -7.62 10.21 6.49
C PRO A 13 -7.77 10.78 7.91
N ASN A 14 -6.88 10.37 8.80
CA ASN A 14 -6.72 10.98 10.12
C ASN A 14 -6.40 12.48 9.98
N PRO A 15 -6.73 13.34 10.96
CA PRO A 15 -6.49 14.78 10.85
C PRO A 15 -5.03 15.11 10.48
N GLY A 16 -4.83 15.72 9.30
CA GLY A 16 -3.49 16.02 8.77
C GLY A 16 -2.72 14.83 8.23
N GLY A 17 -3.31 13.62 8.24
CA GLY A 17 -2.72 12.39 7.73
C GLY A 17 -2.96 12.18 6.23
N ALA A 18 -2.28 11.16 5.68
CA ALA A 18 -2.51 10.61 4.36
C ALA A 18 -2.98 9.16 4.46
N CYS A 19 -3.73 8.69 3.48
CA CYS A 19 -4.10 7.29 3.34
C CYS A 19 -2.88 6.43 3.01
N SER A 20 -3.09 5.16 2.69
CA SER A 20 -2.01 4.17 2.54
C SER A 20 -0.91 4.58 1.56
N GLY A 21 0.34 4.60 2.05
CA GLY A 21 1.53 4.86 1.25
C GLY A 21 2.82 4.53 2.01
N TYR A 22 3.59 3.54 1.54
CA TYR A 22 4.77 3.01 2.23
C TYR A 22 5.97 2.99 1.28
N LEU A 23 6.95 3.84 1.53
CA LEU A 23 8.13 3.99 0.67
C LEU A 23 9.28 3.11 1.16
N VAL A 24 9.69 2.15 0.32
CA VAL A 24 10.79 1.20 0.58
C VAL A 24 12.06 1.69 -0.10
N ASP A 25 13.14 1.81 0.67
CA ASP A 25 14.48 2.26 0.23
C ASP A 25 14.48 3.57 -0.58
N GLY A 26 13.47 4.43 -0.35
CA GLY A 26 13.33 5.71 -1.05
C GLY A 26 12.91 5.60 -2.53
N ARG A 27 12.55 4.42 -3.04
CA ARG A 27 12.35 4.19 -4.49
C ARG A 27 11.14 3.34 -4.87
N LEU A 28 10.69 2.39 -4.04
CA LEU A 28 9.47 1.62 -4.28
C LEU A 28 8.35 2.11 -3.34
N LEU A 29 7.29 2.65 -3.90
CA LEU A 29 6.10 3.05 -3.16
C LEU A 29 5.04 1.93 -3.22
N LEU A 30 4.64 1.41 -2.08
CA LEU A 30 3.52 0.47 -1.92
C LEU A 30 2.28 1.29 -1.57
N ASP A 31 1.29 1.26 -2.43
CA ASP A 31 0.10 2.11 -2.48
C ASP A 31 0.40 3.62 -2.59
N CYS A 32 -0.56 4.34 -3.16
CA CYS A 32 -0.50 5.77 -3.42
C CYS A 32 -1.87 6.39 -3.12
N GLY A 33 -2.31 6.27 -1.88
CA GLY A 33 -3.59 6.77 -1.40
C GLY A 33 -3.66 8.29 -1.30
N SER A 34 -4.85 8.80 -1.02
CA SER A 34 -5.11 10.23 -0.95
C SER A 34 -4.21 10.92 0.08
N GLY A 35 -3.50 11.97 -0.34
CA GLY A 35 -2.56 12.76 0.48
C GLY A 35 -1.10 12.31 0.41
N VAL A 36 -0.81 11.12 -0.14
CA VAL A 36 0.56 10.57 -0.24
C VAL A 36 1.45 11.44 -1.10
N LEU A 37 0.99 11.86 -2.29
CA LEU A 37 1.77 12.75 -3.14
C LEU A 37 2.09 14.09 -2.46
N ALA A 38 1.12 14.65 -1.75
CA ALA A 38 1.32 15.90 -1.01
C ALA A 38 2.39 15.76 0.08
N LYS A 39 2.40 14.64 0.82
CA LYS A 39 3.42 14.32 1.83
C LYS A 39 4.81 14.10 1.21
N LEU A 40 4.90 13.37 0.10
CA LEU A 40 6.15 13.19 -0.64
C LEU A 40 6.71 14.54 -1.11
N ARG A 41 5.85 15.43 -1.62
CA ARG A 41 6.26 16.76 -2.08
C ARG A 41 6.65 17.75 -0.97
N GLN A 42 6.41 17.43 0.29
CA GLN A 42 6.99 18.16 1.41
C GLN A 42 8.48 17.81 1.61
N ARG A 43 8.91 16.64 1.11
CA ARG A 43 10.30 16.15 1.24
C ARG A 43 11.18 16.61 0.07
N GLU A 44 10.61 16.70 -1.13
CA GLU A 44 11.31 17.11 -2.36
C GLU A 44 10.33 17.74 -3.38
N PRO A 45 10.80 18.58 -4.30
CA PRO A 45 9.92 19.28 -5.26
C PRO A 45 9.07 18.36 -6.11
N TRP A 46 9.62 17.18 -6.51
CA TRP A 46 8.91 16.08 -7.16
C TRP A 46 9.49 14.75 -6.68
N PRO A 47 8.65 13.75 -6.37
CA PRO A 47 9.13 12.48 -5.82
C PRO A 47 10.08 11.75 -6.78
N SER A 48 11.21 11.28 -6.26
CA SER A 48 12.20 10.44 -6.97
C SER A 48 11.86 8.95 -6.92
N VAL A 49 10.57 8.61 -6.79
CA VAL A 49 10.06 7.24 -6.79
C VAL A 49 10.28 6.58 -8.14
N GLU A 50 10.84 5.38 -8.18
CA GLU A 50 11.09 4.61 -9.39
C GLU A 50 9.94 3.69 -9.77
N ALA A 51 9.22 3.15 -8.76
CA ALA A 51 8.08 2.27 -8.96
C ALA A 51 6.99 2.48 -7.91
N ILE A 52 5.73 2.31 -8.32
CA ILE A 52 4.54 2.27 -7.47
C ILE A 52 3.85 0.93 -7.69
N ALA A 53 3.47 0.24 -6.62
CA ALA A 53 2.70 -1.00 -6.68
C ALA A 53 1.41 -0.85 -5.87
N ILE A 54 0.25 -1.09 -6.49
CA ILE A 54 -1.08 -0.90 -5.92
C ILE A 54 -1.65 -2.24 -5.49
N THR A 55 -2.10 -2.35 -4.24
CA THR A 55 -2.67 -3.58 -3.67
C THR A 55 -4.06 -3.89 -4.20
N HIS A 56 -4.92 -2.89 -4.25
CA HIS A 56 -6.31 -3.00 -4.70
C HIS A 56 -6.90 -1.63 -5.06
N LEU A 57 -8.17 -1.60 -5.53
CA LEU A 57 -8.76 -0.41 -6.13
C LEU A 57 -9.70 0.39 -5.21
N HIS A 58 -9.60 0.30 -3.87
CA HIS A 58 -10.18 1.32 -3.02
C HIS A 58 -9.39 2.62 -3.13
N LEU A 59 -10.10 3.74 -3.12
CA LEU A 59 -9.53 5.07 -3.45
C LEU A 59 -8.39 5.49 -2.51
N ASP A 60 -8.43 5.06 -1.28
CA ASP A 60 -7.41 5.30 -0.26
C ASP A 60 -6.09 4.55 -0.49
N HIS A 61 -6.00 3.72 -1.55
CA HIS A 61 -4.79 3.02 -1.97
C HIS A 61 -4.21 3.51 -3.30
N TRP A 62 -4.99 4.25 -4.12
CA TRP A 62 -4.50 4.72 -5.44
C TRP A 62 -4.90 6.15 -5.80
N GLY A 63 -5.69 6.84 -4.97
CA GLY A 63 -6.31 8.13 -5.29
C GLY A 63 -5.33 9.20 -5.76
N ASP A 64 -4.11 9.22 -5.22
CA ASP A 64 -3.09 10.20 -5.60
C ASP A 64 -2.37 9.88 -6.92
N LEU A 65 -2.66 8.74 -7.58
CA LEU A 65 -2.22 8.54 -8.97
C LEU A 65 -2.80 9.61 -9.91
N ILE A 66 -4.00 10.13 -9.62
CA ILE A 66 -4.64 11.17 -10.45
C ILE A 66 -3.86 12.49 -10.39
N PRO A 67 -3.63 13.14 -9.23
CA PRO A 67 -2.79 14.33 -9.18
C PRO A 67 -1.33 14.04 -9.61
N TRP A 68 -0.84 12.81 -9.45
CA TRP A 68 0.48 12.42 -9.97
C TRP A 68 0.54 12.54 -11.48
N VAL A 69 -0.48 12.04 -12.22
CA VAL A 69 -0.61 12.21 -13.67
C VAL A 69 -0.49 13.69 -14.07
N TRP A 70 -1.27 14.56 -13.44
CA TRP A 70 -1.26 15.99 -13.78
C TRP A 70 0.09 16.63 -13.46
N GLY A 71 0.72 16.25 -12.35
CA GLY A 71 2.04 16.74 -12.00
C GLY A 71 3.15 16.26 -12.93
N SER A 72 3.06 15.01 -13.43
CA SER A 72 4.01 14.44 -14.40
C SER A 72 3.85 15.02 -15.80
N LEU A 73 2.62 15.36 -16.22
CA LEU A 73 2.37 15.82 -17.58
C LEU A 73 2.49 17.35 -17.73
N TYR A 74 2.12 18.11 -16.70
CA TYR A 74 1.96 19.57 -16.79
C TYR A 74 2.58 20.34 -15.63
N GLY A 75 3.16 19.64 -14.68
CA GLY A 75 3.66 20.22 -13.43
C GLY A 75 5.15 19.98 -13.22
N PRO A 76 5.59 19.99 -11.95
CA PRO A 76 7.01 19.88 -11.61
C PRO A 76 7.65 18.54 -11.96
N GLY A 77 6.88 17.52 -12.29
CA GLY A 77 7.36 16.21 -12.72
C GLY A 77 7.54 16.05 -14.22
N ALA A 78 7.31 17.11 -15.05
CA ALA A 78 7.32 16.98 -16.52
C ALA A 78 8.67 16.54 -17.10
N GLU A 79 9.77 16.85 -16.44
CA GLU A 79 11.13 16.44 -16.83
C GLU A 79 11.64 15.22 -16.02
N ALA A 80 10.84 14.68 -15.10
CA ALA A 80 11.23 13.52 -14.30
C ALA A 80 11.11 12.23 -15.13
N PRO A 81 11.92 11.20 -14.82
CA PRO A 81 11.73 9.88 -15.42
C PRO A 81 10.34 9.34 -15.17
N ARG A 82 9.82 8.56 -16.12
CA ARG A 82 8.53 7.88 -15.93
C ARG A 82 8.65 6.83 -14.83
N VAL A 83 7.63 6.77 -13.97
CA VAL A 83 7.55 5.83 -12.85
C VAL A 83 6.91 4.53 -13.35
N GLN A 84 7.44 3.38 -12.97
CA GLN A 84 6.78 2.08 -13.18
C GLN A 84 5.51 2.03 -12.32
N LEU A 85 4.37 1.71 -12.91
CA LEU A 85 3.12 1.52 -12.18
C LEU A 85 2.66 0.06 -12.31
N TRP A 86 2.65 -0.66 -11.19
CA TRP A 86 2.22 -2.04 -11.09
C TRP A 86 0.81 -2.10 -10.49
N LEU A 87 -0.15 -2.50 -11.30
CA LEU A 87 -1.57 -2.60 -10.93
C LEU A 87 -1.98 -4.06 -10.67
N PRO A 88 -3.04 -4.29 -9.87
CA PRO A 88 -3.61 -5.63 -9.72
C PRO A 88 -4.23 -6.15 -11.01
N PRO A 89 -4.36 -7.48 -11.15
CA PRO A 89 -4.90 -8.10 -12.37
C PRO A 89 -6.29 -7.62 -12.74
N GLY A 90 -6.44 -7.07 -13.95
CA GLY A 90 -7.68 -6.51 -14.50
C GLY A 90 -7.96 -5.05 -14.13
N ALA A 91 -7.09 -4.43 -13.34
CA ALA A 91 -7.28 -3.05 -12.86
C ALA A 91 -7.32 -2.02 -13.98
N ARG A 92 -6.59 -2.23 -15.09
CA ARG A 92 -6.61 -1.31 -16.24
C ARG A 92 -8.03 -1.17 -16.81
N ASP A 93 -8.73 -2.28 -16.98
CA ASP A 93 -10.10 -2.26 -17.50
C ASP A 93 -11.10 -1.73 -16.48
N GLU A 94 -10.92 -2.04 -15.19
CA GLU A 94 -11.76 -1.53 -14.10
C GLU A 94 -11.60 -0.02 -13.90
N LEU A 95 -10.41 0.54 -14.05
CA LEU A 95 -10.14 1.98 -13.91
C LEU A 95 -10.54 2.80 -15.14
N ARG A 96 -10.56 2.23 -16.34
CA ARG A 96 -10.85 2.94 -17.59
C ARG A 96 -12.08 3.85 -17.54
N PRO A 97 -13.28 3.40 -17.08
CA PRO A 97 -14.46 4.26 -17.00
C PRO A 97 -14.28 5.44 -16.03
N VAL A 98 -13.53 5.23 -14.94
CA VAL A 98 -13.23 6.30 -13.96
C VAL A 98 -12.28 7.32 -14.56
N LEU A 99 -11.24 6.86 -15.26
CA LEU A 99 -10.27 7.73 -15.90
C LEU A 99 -10.89 8.55 -17.04
N ASP A 100 -11.83 7.97 -17.80
CA ASP A 100 -12.58 8.70 -18.84
C ASP A 100 -13.38 9.84 -18.23
N LEU A 101 -14.07 9.62 -17.12
CA LEU A 101 -14.77 10.68 -16.37
C LEU A 101 -13.85 11.78 -15.85
N LEU A 102 -12.58 11.46 -15.58
CA LEU A 102 -11.57 12.41 -15.09
C LEU A 102 -10.78 13.11 -16.22
N GLY A 103 -11.10 12.79 -17.48
CA GLY A 103 -10.60 13.53 -18.65
C GLY A 103 -9.94 12.69 -19.74
N SER A 104 -9.45 11.46 -19.47
CA SER A 104 -8.88 10.60 -20.52
C SER A 104 -8.68 9.17 -19.99
N GLU A 105 -9.21 8.17 -20.69
CA GLU A 105 -9.06 6.76 -20.37
C GLU A 105 -7.60 6.27 -20.39
N ASP A 106 -6.71 6.96 -21.11
CA ASP A 106 -5.29 6.64 -21.27
C ASP A 106 -4.36 7.45 -20.34
N MET A 107 -4.90 8.24 -19.41
CA MET A 107 -4.10 9.18 -18.61
C MET A 107 -2.99 8.51 -17.79
N LEU A 108 -3.19 7.29 -17.30
CA LEU A 108 -2.15 6.55 -16.61
C LEU A 108 -1.02 6.16 -17.56
N ASP A 109 -1.33 5.64 -18.76
CA ASP A 109 -0.33 5.26 -19.75
C ASP A 109 0.48 6.45 -20.27
N ARG A 110 -0.06 7.66 -20.19
CA ARG A 110 0.67 8.89 -20.53
C ARG A 110 1.69 9.29 -19.48
N ALA A 111 1.42 9.01 -18.19
CA ALA A 111 2.25 9.44 -17.07
C ALA A 111 3.18 8.33 -16.54
N PHE A 112 2.77 7.07 -16.67
CA PHE A 112 3.45 5.92 -16.07
C PHE A 112 3.81 4.87 -17.12
N ASP A 113 4.78 4.00 -16.78
CA ASP A 113 5.01 2.74 -17.46
C ASP A 113 4.17 1.67 -16.77
N VAL A 114 2.92 1.48 -17.27
CA VAL A 114 1.90 0.68 -16.62
C VAL A 114 2.04 -0.80 -16.96
N SER A 115 2.04 -1.64 -15.92
CA SER A 115 1.98 -3.10 -15.99
C SER A 115 0.97 -3.66 -14.99
N GLU A 116 0.42 -4.84 -15.24
CA GLU A 116 -0.32 -5.61 -14.25
C GLU A 116 0.54 -6.76 -13.77
N TYR A 117 0.57 -6.98 -12.44
CA TYR A 117 1.24 -8.14 -11.88
C TYR A 117 0.32 -9.36 -11.88
N GLU A 118 0.90 -10.56 -11.78
CA GLU A 118 0.16 -11.81 -11.58
C GLU A 118 0.27 -12.26 -10.13
N SER A 119 -0.85 -12.76 -9.57
CA SER A 119 -0.86 -13.30 -8.21
C SER A 119 0.12 -14.45 -8.06
N ARG A 120 0.94 -14.42 -7.02
CA ARG A 120 1.97 -15.40 -6.67
C ARG A 120 3.13 -15.52 -7.67
N VAL A 121 3.17 -14.71 -8.71
CA VAL A 121 4.29 -14.63 -9.65
C VAL A 121 5.16 -13.44 -9.28
N PRO A 122 6.45 -13.64 -8.98
CA PRO A 122 7.32 -12.53 -8.65
C PRO A 122 7.56 -11.60 -9.85
N PHE A 123 7.61 -10.29 -9.55
CA PHE A 123 8.01 -9.26 -10.50
C PHE A 123 9.11 -8.37 -9.89
N THR A 124 9.76 -7.56 -10.72
CA THR A 124 10.80 -6.63 -10.26
C THR A 124 10.28 -5.20 -10.32
N ALA A 125 10.27 -4.50 -9.20
CA ALA A 125 9.89 -3.10 -9.09
C ALA A 125 10.99 -2.32 -8.37
N ALA A 126 11.50 -1.25 -8.99
CA ALA A 126 12.63 -0.46 -8.46
C ALA A 126 13.84 -1.33 -8.05
N GLY A 127 14.14 -2.39 -8.78
CA GLY A 127 15.24 -3.32 -8.48
C GLY A 127 14.99 -4.27 -7.30
N LEU A 128 13.82 -4.24 -6.67
CA LEU A 128 13.40 -5.16 -5.61
C LEU A 128 12.52 -6.26 -6.18
N ARG A 129 12.61 -7.47 -5.61
CA ARG A 129 11.72 -8.58 -5.94
C ARG A 129 10.43 -8.45 -5.16
N VAL A 130 9.30 -8.37 -5.84
CA VAL A 130 7.97 -8.25 -5.23
C VAL A 130 7.12 -9.45 -5.61
N THR A 131 6.40 -10.02 -4.64
CA THR A 131 5.42 -11.08 -4.87
C THR A 131 4.08 -10.65 -4.28
N ALA A 132 3.03 -10.67 -5.11
CA ALA A 132 1.67 -10.36 -4.69
C ALA A 132 0.94 -11.62 -4.21
N PHE A 133 0.34 -11.57 -3.02
CA PHE A 133 -0.47 -12.66 -2.44
C PHE A 133 -1.94 -12.25 -2.44
N PRO A 134 -2.86 -13.01 -3.06
CA PRO A 134 -4.27 -12.70 -2.99
C PRO A 134 -4.78 -12.85 -1.55
N VAL A 135 -5.55 -11.88 -1.09
CA VAL A 135 -6.11 -11.82 0.27
C VAL A 135 -7.62 -11.61 0.21
N VAL A 136 -8.26 -11.68 1.36
CA VAL A 136 -9.72 -11.50 1.48
C VAL A 136 -10.01 -10.06 1.89
N HIS A 137 -10.70 -9.31 1.04
CA HIS A 137 -11.12 -7.96 1.36
C HIS A 137 -12.52 -7.72 0.77
N TYR A 138 -13.54 -8.09 1.55
CA TYR A 138 -14.93 -8.13 1.08
C TYR A 138 -15.03 -8.92 -0.24
N ASP A 139 -15.73 -8.37 -1.24
CA ASP A 139 -15.86 -8.93 -2.59
C ASP A 139 -14.84 -8.36 -3.58
N MET A 140 -13.84 -7.57 -3.10
CA MET A 140 -12.83 -6.91 -3.92
C MET A 140 -11.63 -7.82 -4.16
N LYS A 141 -11.07 -7.75 -5.36
CA LYS A 141 -9.75 -8.34 -5.65
C LYS A 141 -8.68 -7.52 -4.94
N ALA A 142 -8.10 -8.07 -3.88
CA ALA A 142 -7.07 -7.42 -3.10
C ALA A 142 -5.84 -8.31 -2.95
N HIS A 143 -4.68 -7.68 -2.80
CA HIS A 143 -3.39 -8.33 -2.66
C HIS A 143 -2.56 -7.70 -1.55
N SER A 144 -1.74 -8.55 -0.94
CA SER A 144 -0.65 -8.17 -0.07
C SER A 144 0.67 -8.27 -0.82
N PHE A 145 1.70 -7.54 -0.41
CA PHE A 145 3.01 -7.58 -1.05
C PHE A 145 4.11 -8.12 -0.12
N ARG A 146 4.90 -9.06 -0.64
CA ARG A 146 6.17 -9.45 -0.07
C ARG A 146 7.29 -8.85 -0.92
N VAL A 147 8.12 -8.02 -0.29
CA VAL A 147 9.25 -7.33 -0.91
C VAL A 147 10.55 -7.92 -0.38
N GLU A 148 11.40 -8.41 -1.27
CA GLU A 148 12.65 -9.08 -0.95
C GLU A 148 13.84 -8.31 -1.53
N GLY A 149 14.80 -7.99 -0.68
CA GLY A 149 16.08 -7.36 -0.97
C GLY A 149 17.14 -7.93 -0.03
N ASP A 150 17.89 -7.07 0.68
CA ASP A 150 18.78 -7.46 1.77
C ASP A 150 18.02 -7.92 3.03
N ARG A 151 16.75 -7.53 3.12
CA ARG A 151 15.77 -7.90 4.13
C ARG A 151 14.45 -8.25 3.46
N VAL A 152 13.49 -8.70 4.26
CA VAL A 152 12.16 -9.08 3.81
C VAL A 152 11.12 -8.20 4.50
N LEU A 153 10.40 -7.41 3.69
CA LEU A 153 9.20 -6.67 4.10
C LEU A 153 7.96 -7.44 3.64
N ALA A 154 7.01 -7.63 4.53
CA ALA A 154 5.66 -8.05 4.23
C ALA A 154 4.70 -6.87 4.47
N TYR A 155 3.82 -6.57 3.51
CA TYR A 155 2.79 -5.54 3.63
C TYR A 155 1.43 -6.16 3.33
N SER A 156 0.50 -6.08 4.29
CA SER A 156 -0.80 -6.75 4.16
C SER A 156 -1.71 -6.12 3.12
N GLY A 157 -1.56 -4.81 2.79
CA GLY A 157 -2.69 -4.08 2.22
C GLY A 157 -3.89 -4.19 3.15
N ASP A 158 -5.09 -4.11 2.61
CA ASP A 158 -6.31 -4.38 3.36
C ASP A 158 -6.71 -5.84 3.25
N SER A 159 -7.02 -6.45 4.37
CA SER A 159 -7.38 -7.87 4.43
C SER A 159 -8.21 -8.24 5.65
N GLY A 160 -9.20 -9.05 5.46
CA GLY A 160 -9.75 -9.88 6.55
C GLY A 160 -8.83 -11.07 6.87
N PRO A 161 -9.14 -11.83 7.94
CA PRO A 161 -8.36 -13.00 8.31
C PRO A 161 -8.31 -14.04 7.19
N CYS A 162 -7.10 -14.42 6.76
CA CYS A 162 -6.90 -15.46 5.74
C CYS A 162 -5.52 -16.13 5.87
N GLN A 163 -5.40 -17.35 5.34
CA GLN A 163 -4.16 -18.12 5.37
C GLN A 163 -3.01 -17.41 4.65
N ALA A 164 -3.30 -16.63 3.62
CA ALA A 164 -2.30 -15.94 2.81
C ALA A 164 -1.45 -14.96 3.64
N LEU A 165 -2.00 -14.38 4.71
CA LEU A 165 -1.27 -13.48 5.61
C LEU A 165 -0.11 -14.18 6.34
N GLY A 166 -0.33 -15.42 6.81
CA GLY A 166 0.74 -16.23 7.42
C GLY A 166 1.82 -16.64 6.39
N GLU A 167 1.42 -16.92 5.14
CA GLU A 167 2.34 -17.21 4.04
C GLU A 167 3.17 -15.97 3.66
N LEU A 168 2.53 -14.81 3.56
CA LEU A 168 3.13 -13.50 3.32
C LEU A 168 4.18 -13.16 4.37
N ALA A 169 3.80 -13.31 5.65
CA ALA A 169 4.62 -12.97 6.81
C ALA A 169 5.77 -13.95 7.07
N ARG A 170 5.90 -15.05 6.30
CA ARG A 170 6.86 -16.12 6.56
C ARG A 170 8.29 -15.60 6.67
N ASP A 171 8.85 -15.69 7.91
CA ASP A 171 10.19 -15.27 8.26
C ASP A 171 10.52 -13.82 7.82
N ALA A 172 9.49 -12.94 7.74
CA ALA A 172 9.70 -11.54 7.38
C ALA A 172 10.47 -10.80 8.49
N ASP A 173 11.35 -9.88 8.10
CA ASP A 173 12.05 -9.01 9.04
C ASP A 173 11.08 -7.98 9.63
N LEU A 174 10.15 -7.47 8.80
CA LEU A 174 9.07 -6.57 9.21
C LEU A 174 7.76 -6.96 8.50
N LEU A 175 6.69 -7.09 9.27
CA LEU A 175 5.31 -7.12 8.77
C LEU A 175 4.64 -5.78 9.06
N VAL A 176 4.28 -5.04 8.01
CA VAL A 176 3.36 -3.88 8.08
C VAL A 176 1.96 -4.42 7.85
N CYS A 177 1.14 -4.40 8.87
CA CYS A 177 -0.17 -5.05 8.86
C CYS A 177 -1.29 -4.08 9.21
N GLU A 178 -2.33 -4.05 8.40
CA GLU A 178 -3.54 -3.34 8.75
C GLU A 178 -4.13 -3.87 10.05
N ALA A 179 -4.78 -3.01 10.82
CA ALA A 179 -5.51 -3.36 12.03
C ALA A 179 -6.67 -2.37 12.25
N THR A 180 -7.48 -2.24 11.23
CA THR A 180 -8.53 -1.22 11.14
C THR A 180 -9.59 -1.39 12.22
N LEU A 181 -9.94 -2.63 12.57
CA LEU A 181 -11.05 -2.93 13.47
C LEU A 181 -10.66 -2.85 14.95
N GLN A 182 -11.58 -2.39 15.78
CA GLN A 182 -11.49 -2.53 17.24
C GLN A 182 -12.01 -3.90 17.71
N SER A 183 -12.93 -4.49 16.94
CA SER A 183 -13.54 -5.80 17.22
C SER A 183 -14.00 -6.44 15.91
N SER A 184 -13.81 -7.74 15.79
CA SER A 184 -14.24 -8.52 14.63
C SER A 184 -15.76 -8.46 14.38
N ALA A 185 -16.57 -8.26 15.41
CA ALA A 185 -18.02 -8.12 15.31
C ALA A 185 -18.47 -6.87 14.51
N ALA A 186 -17.57 -5.89 14.32
CA ALA A 186 -17.87 -4.65 13.60
C ALA A 186 -17.86 -4.81 12.08
N ASP A 187 -17.34 -5.93 11.53
CA ASP A 187 -17.09 -6.09 10.09
C ASP A 187 -18.12 -6.97 9.35
N GLY A 188 -19.12 -7.48 10.05
CA GLY A 188 -20.16 -8.32 9.44
C GLY A 188 -19.67 -9.72 8.99
N PRO A 189 -20.49 -10.46 8.21
CA PRO A 189 -20.19 -11.83 7.84
C PRO A 189 -19.08 -11.98 6.79
N THR A 190 -18.99 -11.05 5.84
CA THR A 190 -17.88 -11.02 4.86
C THR A 190 -16.83 -10.07 5.40
N ARG A 191 -15.73 -10.65 5.91
CA ARG A 191 -14.66 -9.88 6.55
C ARG A 191 -13.80 -9.18 5.49
N GLY A 192 -13.43 -7.92 5.78
CA GLY A 192 -12.55 -7.13 4.91
C GLY A 192 -11.33 -6.58 5.63
N HIS A 193 -11.38 -6.53 6.97
CA HIS A 193 -10.32 -5.96 7.80
C HIS A 193 -9.96 -6.82 9.00
N LEU A 194 -8.81 -6.51 9.62
CA LEU A 194 -8.27 -7.19 10.81
C LEU A 194 -8.51 -6.36 12.08
N THR A 195 -8.52 -7.06 13.21
CA THR A 195 -8.23 -6.49 14.53
C THR A 195 -6.72 -6.55 14.81
N PRO A 196 -6.21 -5.80 15.81
CA PRO A 196 -4.82 -5.92 16.25
C PRO A 196 -4.40 -7.34 16.60
N GLU A 197 -5.27 -8.09 17.29
CA GLU A 197 -5.01 -9.48 17.71
C GLU A 197 -4.90 -10.41 16.49
N GLU A 198 -5.76 -10.23 15.47
CA GLU A 198 -5.72 -11.01 14.23
C GLU A 198 -4.46 -10.69 13.41
N ALA A 199 -3.96 -9.44 13.46
CA ALA A 199 -2.69 -9.06 12.86
C ALA A 199 -1.50 -9.72 13.58
N GLU A 200 -1.53 -9.80 14.92
CA GLU A 200 -0.52 -10.56 15.70
C GLU A 200 -0.56 -12.05 15.38
N ASP A 201 -1.75 -12.64 15.25
CA ASP A 201 -1.91 -14.05 14.86
C ASP A 201 -1.28 -14.32 13.48
N ALA A 202 -1.46 -13.41 12.52
CA ALA A 202 -0.83 -13.52 11.20
C ALA A 202 0.71 -13.41 11.29
N ALA A 203 1.23 -12.48 12.11
CA ALA A 203 2.65 -12.34 12.36
C ALA A 203 3.26 -13.60 13.01
N ALA A 204 2.58 -14.15 14.00
CA ALA A 204 2.99 -15.37 14.71
C ALA A 204 2.96 -16.59 13.77
N ALA A 205 1.91 -16.76 12.97
CA ALA A 205 1.79 -17.85 12.01
C ALA A 205 2.93 -17.82 10.97
N GLY A 206 3.32 -16.62 10.51
CA GLY A 206 4.44 -16.41 9.60
C GLY A 206 5.81 -16.37 10.26
N ARG A 207 5.91 -16.29 11.58
CA ARG A 207 7.16 -16.03 12.34
C ARG A 207 7.83 -14.72 11.92
N ALA A 208 7.06 -13.67 11.66
CA ALA A 208 7.60 -12.34 11.43
C ALA A 208 8.38 -11.87 12.67
N LYS A 209 9.53 -11.24 12.47
CA LYS A 209 10.41 -10.80 13.57
C LYS A 209 9.89 -9.55 14.27
N ARG A 210 9.17 -8.69 13.52
CA ARG A 210 8.60 -7.44 14.00
C ARG A 210 7.28 -7.19 13.27
N ILE A 211 6.30 -6.61 13.97
CA ILE A 211 5.03 -6.15 13.39
C ILE A 211 4.88 -4.65 13.60
N LEU A 212 4.39 -3.95 12.60
CA LEU A 212 3.99 -2.54 12.63
C LEU A 212 2.53 -2.46 12.19
N LEU A 213 1.65 -2.07 13.09
CA LEU A 213 0.22 -1.93 12.79
C LEU A 213 -0.04 -0.63 12.07
N THR A 214 -0.90 -0.67 11.06
CA THR A 214 -1.26 0.48 10.21
C THR A 214 -2.75 0.49 9.87
N HIS A 215 -3.17 1.45 9.04
CA HIS A 215 -4.54 1.60 8.54
C HIS A 215 -5.55 1.76 9.69
N ARG A 216 -5.16 2.48 10.75
CA ARG A 216 -5.97 2.65 11.95
C ARG A 216 -6.55 4.06 12.07
N PRO A 217 -7.87 4.16 12.36
CA PRO A 217 -8.47 5.43 12.73
C PRO A 217 -7.95 5.92 14.10
N ASP A 218 -7.67 7.22 14.20
CA ASP A 218 -7.27 7.86 15.46
C ASP A 218 -8.36 7.80 16.55
N GLU A 219 -9.62 7.62 16.14
CA GLU A 219 -10.76 7.45 17.05
C GLU A 219 -10.74 6.12 17.80
N ARG A 220 -9.87 5.18 17.40
CA ARG A 220 -9.76 3.86 18.04
C ARG A 220 -8.59 3.81 19.00
N SER A 221 -8.82 3.19 20.15
CA SER A 221 -7.80 3.01 21.16
C SER A 221 -6.55 2.33 20.59
N ALA A 222 -5.37 2.86 20.92
CA ALA A 222 -4.12 2.18 20.60
C ALA A 222 -4.04 0.84 21.37
N PRO A 223 -3.70 -0.27 20.69
CA PRO A 223 -3.49 -1.54 21.38
C PRO A 223 -2.24 -1.45 22.24
N GLU A 224 -2.32 -1.98 23.47
CA GLU A 224 -1.22 -1.91 24.44
C GLU A 224 -0.02 -2.74 23.96
N GLY A 225 1.17 -2.16 24.01
CA GLY A 225 2.42 -2.84 23.70
C GLY A 225 2.71 -3.06 22.21
N MET A 226 1.84 -2.65 21.30
CA MET A 226 2.03 -2.81 19.86
C MET A 226 2.62 -1.55 19.21
N GLU A 227 3.46 -1.73 18.19
CA GLU A 227 3.99 -0.62 17.41
C GLU A 227 2.98 -0.14 16.37
N LEU A 228 2.74 1.17 16.31
CA LEU A 228 1.82 1.81 15.37
C LEU A 228 2.56 2.63 14.34
N ALA A 229 2.14 2.50 13.08
CA ALA A 229 2.57 3.38 12.01
C ALA A 229 1.96 4.78 12.19
N TYR A 230 2.73 5.79 11.82
CA TYR A 230 2.27 7.17 11.69
C TYR A 230 3.03 7.85 10.54
N ASP A 231 2.42 8.85 9.95
CA ASP A 231 3.01 9.57 8.82
C ASP A 231 4.36 10.19 9.19
N GLY A 232 5.38 9.88 8.41
CA GLY A 232 6.75 10.33 8.62
C GLY A 232 7.62 9.38 9.45
N LEU A 233 7.09 8.25 9.95
CA LEU A 233 7.89 7.23 10.62
C LEU A 233 8.93 6.65 9.65
N GLU A 234 10.19 6.58 10.07
CA GLU A 234 11.27 5.93 9.34
C GLU A 234 11.85 4.79 10.17
N LEU A 235 11.96 3.61 9.56
CA LEU A 235 12.47 2.40 10.20
C LEU A 235 13.53 1.74 9.33
N ASP A 236 14.70 1.47 9.93
CA ASP A 236 15.66 0.50 9.39
C ASP A 236 15.43 -0.86 10.08
N PHE A 237 15.37 -1.95 9.32
CA PHE A 237 15.05 -3.29 9.84
C PHE A 237 15.79 -4.39 9.09
#